data_28d314f517c40052d1b481603219fe78
#
_entry.id   28d314f517c40052d1b481603219fe78
#
_cell.length_a   1.000
_cell.length_b   1.000
_cell.length_c   1.000
_cell.angle_alpha   90.00
_cell.angle_beta   90.00
_cell.angle_gamma   90.00
#
_symmetry.space_group_name_H-M   'P 1'
#
loop_
_entity.id
_entity.type
_entity.pdbx_description
1 polymer ?
#
loop_
_entity_poly.entity_id
_entity_poly.type
_entity_poly.pdbx_seq_one_letter_code
_entity_poly.pdbx_strand_id
1 'polypeptide(L)'
;MMSLSIALTKGRLEKQTVSMLEELGYGIEALKDKGRALVFKDSIEDIQYFLVKSNDCITYVNHGVADIGVVGKDTILENENDNYELLDLKIGKCKFIVASLPENQLFSKVGHIKIGTKYPSVAKKYFLSKGKDVEIIKIDGSVELAPILGLC
;
A
#
# COMPACT_ATOMS: atom_id res chain seq x y z
N MET A 1 -7.38 -26.00 -17.15
CA MET A 1 -7.73 -24.57 -17.10
C MET A 1 -6.73 -23.88 -16.19
N MET A 2 -6.27 -22.69 -16.53
CA MET A 2 -5.43 -21.91 -15.60
C MET A 2 -6.35 -21.32 -14.54
N SER A 3 -6.12 -21.65 -13.27
CA SER A 3 -6.79 -21.01 -12.13
C SER A 3 -6.33 -19.56 -12.05
N LEU A 4 -7.27 -18.61 -11.95
CA LEU A 4 -6.95 -17.20 -11.75
C LEU A 4 -6.44 -16.99 -10.32
N SER A 5 -5.31 -16.31 -10.17
CA SER A 5 -4.68 -16.04 -8.87
C SER A 5 -4.74 -14.55 -8.52
N ILE A 6 -5.27 -14.23 -7.33
CA ILE A 6 -5.48 -12.85 -6.87
C ILE A 6 -4.78 -12.62 -5.52
N ALA A 7 -3.81 -11.71 -5.50
CA ALA A 7 -3.15 -11.27 -4.29
C ALA A 7 -3.94 -10.13 -3.63
N LEU A 8 -4.36 -10.32 -2.38
CA LEU A 8 -5.09 -9.35 -1.59
C LEU A 8 -4.22 -8.78 -0.46
N THR A 9 -4.12 -7.46 -0.38
CA THR A 9 -3.42 -6.78 0.71
C THR A 9 -4.19 -6.92 2.02
N LYS A 10 -3.57 -7.55 3.04
CA LYS A 10 -4.14 -7.72 4.38
C LYS A 10 -4.62 -6.43 5.02
N GLY A 11 -5.70 -6.51 5.76
CA GLY A 11 -6.22 -5.43 6.60
C GLY A 11 -7.48 -4.79 6.04
N ARG A 12 -7.56 -3.45 6.05
CA ARG A 12 -8.78 -2.74 5.66
C ARG A 12 -9.17 -2.96 4.20
N LEU A 13 -8.20 -2.92 3.28
CA LEU A 13 -8.45 -3.17 1.86
C LEU A 13 -8.96 -4.58 1.60
N GLU A 14 -8.36 -5.59 2.25
CA GLU A 14 -8.83 -6.96 2.18
C GLU A 14 -10.34 -7.07 2.50
N LYS A 15 -10.74 -6.52 3.65
CA LYS A 15 -12.14 -6.58 4.08
C LYS A 15 -13.10 -5.95 3.07
N GLN A 16 -12.75 -4.78 2.54
CA GLN A 16 -13.55 -4.09 1.55
C GLN A 16 -13.61 -4.85 0.23
N THR A 17 -12.47 -5.42 -0.22
CA THR A 17 -12.42 -6.21 -1.45
C THR A 17 -13.23 -7.50 -1.31
N VAL A 18 -13.12 -8.19 -0.19
CA VAL A 18 -13.90 -9.41 0.07
C VAL A 18 -15.41 -9.12 0.06
N SER A 19 -15.85 -8.00 0.65
CA SER A 19 -17.25 -7.58 0.58
C SER A 19 -17.72 -7.34 -0.86
N MET A 20 -16.88 -6.70 -1.70
CA MET A 20 -17.21 -6.48 -3.11
C MET A 20 -17.29 -7.80 -3.89
N LEU A 21 -16.37 -8.74 -3.63
CA LEU A 21 -16.38 -10.05 -4.27
C LEU A 21 -17.64 -10.84 -3.89
N GLU A 22 -18.07 -10.75 -2.63
CA GLU A 22 -19.31 -11.37 -2.17
C GLU A 22 -20.55 -10.79 -2.87
N GLU A 23 -20.64 -9.46 -2.98
CA GLU A 23 -21.73 -8.78 -3.70
C GLU A 23 -21.80 -9.18 -5.18
N LEU A 24 -20.64 -9.54 -5.78
CA LEU A 24 -20.53 -10.02 -7.15
C LEU A 24 -20.81 -11.53 -7.29
N GLY A 25 -21.03 -12.25 -6.19
CA GLY A 25 -21.38 -13.67 -6.19
C GLY A 25 -20.19 -14.63 -6.20
N TYR A 26 -18.99 -14.17 -5.88
CA TYR A 26 -17.82 -15.05 -5.71
C TYR A 26 -17.89 -15.84 -4.39
N GLY A 27 -17.34 -17.06 -4.40
CA GLY A 27 -17.31 -17.96 -3.25
C GLY A 27 -16.19 -17.63 -2.25
N ILE A 28 -16.45 -16.68 -1.35
CA ILE A 28 -15.45 -16.11 -0.44
C ILE A 28 -15.53 -16.65 1.00
N GLU A 29 -16.24 -17.77 1.24
CA GLU A 29 -16.45 -18.31 2.59
C GLU A 29 -15.13 -18.61 3.30
N ALA A 30 -14.16 -19.20 2.59
CA ALA A 30 -12.84 -19.50 3.11
C ALA A 30 -12.05 -18.22 3.50
N LEU A 31 -12.31 -17.08 2.86
CA LEU A 31 -11.72 -15.79 3.21
C LEU A 31 -12.35 -15.17 4.47
N LYS A 32 -13.58 -15.54 4.81
CA LYS A 32 -14.25 -15.08 6.03
C LYS A 32 -13.79 -15.88 7.26
N ASP A 33 -13.63 -17.20 7.12
CA ASP A 33 -13.16 -18.09 8.20
C ASP A 33 -11.74 -18.60 7.92
N LYS A 34 -10.81 -17.68 7.88
CA LYS A 34 -9.45 -17.93 7.38
C LYS A 34 -8.48 -18.54 8.39
N GLY A 35 -8.77 -18.49 9.69
CA GLY A 35 -7.84 -18.96 10.71
C GLY A 35 -6.43 -18.37 10.53
N ARG A 36 -5.43 -19.24 10.37
CA ARG A 36 -4.02 -18.87 10.07
C ARG A 36 -3.64 -19.05 8.61
N ALA A 37 -4.55 -19.46 7.74
CA ALA A 37 -4.28 -19.69 6.34
C ALA A 37 -3.99 -18.37 5.61
N LEU A 38 -3.20 -18.46 4.55
CA LEU A 38 -2.82 -17.33 3.69
C LEU A 38 -3.19 -17.56 2.23
N VAL A 39 -3.60 -18.79 1.90
CA VAL A 39 -4.01 -19.20 0.54
C VAL A 39 -5.40 -19.80 0.65
N PHE A 40 -6.30 -19.37 -0.21
CA PHE A 40 -7.71 -19.75 -0.21
C PHE A 40 -8.15 -20.05 -1.61
N LYS A 41 -9.10 -20.97 -1.76
CA LYS A 41 -9.77 -21.25 -3.03
C LYS A 41 -11.19 -20.73 -2.96
N ASP A 42 -11.64 -20.16 -4.07
CA ASP A 42 -13.05 -19.85 -4.30
C ASP A 42 -13.83 -21.18 -4.33
N SER A 43 -15.04 -21.19 -3.78
CA SER A 43 -15.90 -22.38 -3.76
C SER A 43 -16.77 -22.52 -5.01
N ILE A 44 -16.85 -21.50 -5.83
CA ILE A 44 -17.72 -21.42 -7.02
C ILE A 44 -16.90 -21.39 -8.30
N GLU A 45 -15.89 -20.53 -8.34
CA GLU A 45 -15.05 -20.30 -9.51
C GLU A 45 -13.63 -20.87 -9.32
N ASP A 46 -12.89 -21.11 -10.40
CA ASP A 46 -11.50 -21.58 -10.32
C ASP A 46 -10.56 -20.39 -10.03
N ILE A 47 -10.72 -19.79 -8.85
CA ILE A 47 -9.93 -18.65 -8.38
C ILE A 47 -9.19 -19.04 -7.10
N GLN A 48 -7.95 -18.57 -7.00
CA GLN A 48 -7.13 -18.68 -5.78
C GLN A 48 -6.80 -17.31 -5.24
N TYR A 49 -7.03 -17.09 -3.94
CA TYR A 49 -6.70 -15.85 -3.25
C TYR A 49 -5.47 -16.00 -2.35
N PHE A 50 -4.58 -15.01 -2.35
CA PHE A 50 -3.44 -14.93 -1.43
C PHE A 50 -3.55 -13.71 -0.54
N LEU A 51 -3.34 -13.89 0.77
CA LEU A 51 -3.29 -12.77 1.72
C LEU A 51 -1.85 -12.36 1.99
N VAL A 52 -1.44 -11.21 1.50
CA VAL A 52 -0.06 -10.73 1.52
C VAL A 52 0.08 -9.32 2.10
N LYS A 53 1.31 -8.86 2.37
CA LYS A 53 1.58 -7.44 2.65
C LYS A 53 1.54 -6.63 1.36
N SER A 54 1.29 -5.31 1.47
CA SER A 54 1.14 -4.42 0.31
C SER A 54 2.31 -4.49 -0.67
N ASN A 55 3.56 -4.40 -0.19
CA ASN A 55 4.73 -4.47 -1.05
C ASN A 55 4.89 -5.85 -1.71
N ASP A 56 4.61 -6.91 -0.95
CA ASP A 56 4.69 -8.28 -1.45
C ASP A 56 3.66 -8.52 -2.57
N CYS A 57 2.48 -7.86 -2.49
CA CYS A 57 1.45 -7.95 -3.53
C CYS A 57 2.00 -7.54 -4.90
N ILE A 58 2.71 -6.40 -4.98
CA ILE A 58 3.38 -5.96 -6.21
C ILE A 58 4.42 -6.98 -6.67
N THR A 59 5.23 -7.48 -5.75
CA THR A 59 6.26 -8.49 -6.06
C THR A 59 5.66 -9.76 -6.64
N TYR A 60 4.58 -10.29 -6.06
CA TYR A 60 3.93 -11.49 -6.58
C TYR A 60 3.35 -11.32 -7.98
N VAL A 61 2.80 -10.15 -8.28
CA VAL A 61 2.31 -9.84 -9.64
C VAL A 61 3.46 -9.70 -10.62
N ASN A 62 4.52 -8.95 -10.27
CA ASN A 62 5.70 -8.77 -11.13
C ASN A 62 6.36 -10.10 -11.52
N HIS A 63 6.34 -11.07 -10.63
CA HIS A 63 6.94 -12.39 -10.86
C HIS A 63 5.95 -13.44 -11.42
N GLY A 64 4.73 -13.03 -11.77
CA GLY A 64 3.71 -13.92 -12.33
C GLY A 64 3.21 -15.01 -11.37
N VAL A 65 3.39 -14.83 -10.06
CA VAL A 65 2.85 -15.71 -9.01
C VAL A 65 1.37 -15.39 -8.77
N ALA A 66 1.00 -14.12 -8.90
CA ALA A 66 -0.39 -13.68 -8.94
C ALA A 66 -0.68 -13.00 -10.27
N ASP A 67 -1.84 -13.30 -10.86
CA ASP A 67 -2.29 -12.67 -12.09
C ASP A 67 -2.80 -11.25 -11.83
N ILE A 68 -3.42 -11.04 -10.65
CA ILE A 68 -4.00 -9.76 -10.24
C ILE A 68 -3.58 -9.46 -8.80
N GLY A 69 -3.32 -8.18 -8.52
CA GLY A 69 -3.07 -7.69 -7.17
C GLY A 69 -4.03 -6.57 -6.77
N VAL A 70 -4.58 -6.64 -5.56
CA VAL A 70 -5.35 -5.53 -4.97
C VAL A 70 -4.51 -4.86 -3.90
N VAL A 71 -4.14 -3.62 -4.17
CA VAL A 71 -3.15 -2.88 -3.35
C VAL A 71 -3.52 -1.40 -3.28
N GLY A 72 -3.04 -0.70 -2.25
CA GLY A 72 -3.24 0.74 -2.12
C GLY A 72 -2.46 1.53 -3.16
N LYS A 73 -3.04 2.63 -3.63
CA LYS A 73 -2.38 3.55 -4.57
C LYS A 73 -1.07 4.12 -4.01
N ASP A 74 -0.98 4.31 -2.71
CA ASP A 74 0.22 4.71 -1.99
C ASP A 74 1.38 3.74 -2.23
N THR A 75 1.10 2.44 -2.21
CA THR A 75 2.11 1.40 -2.48
C THR A 75 2.54 1.39 -3.95
N ILE A 76 1.60 1.60 -4.88
CA ILE A 76 1.93 1.71 -6.31
C ILE A 76 2.82 2.93 -6.57
N LEU A 77 2.49 4.08 -5.98
CA LEU A 77 3.27 5.32 -6.14
C LEU A 77 4.67 5.25 -5.53
N GLU A 78 4.85 4.47 -4.48
CA GLU A 78 6.14 4.27 -3.82
C GLU A 78 7.04 3.33 -4.60
N ASN A 79 6.48 2.28 -5.20
CA ASN A 79 7.23 1.28 -5.94
C ASN A 79 7.19 1.61 -7.44
N GLU A 80 8.36 1.86 -8.02
CA GLU A 80 8.50 1.87 -9.48
C GLU A 80 8.31 0.43 -9.98
N ASN A 81 7.28 0.21 -10.78
CA ASN A 81 6.93 -1.10 -11.31
C ASN A 81 6.32 -0.98 -12.70
N ASP A 82 6.38 -2.07 -13.47
CA ASP A 82 5.84 -2.15 -14.84
C ASP A 82 4.43 -2.75 -14.89
N ASN A 83 3.74 -2.85 -13.74
CA ASN A 83 2.39 -3.39 -13.68
C ASN A 83 1.37 -2.39 -14.21
N TYR A 84 0.35 -2.92 -14.87
CA TYR A 84 -0.78 -2.13 -15.31
C TYR A 84 -1.79 -1.93 -14.18
N GLU A 85 -2.25 -0.69 -14.01
CA GLU A 85 -3.43 -0.40 -13.20
C GLU A 85 -4.68 -0.67 -14.04
N LEU A 86 -5.38 -1.77 -13.73
CA LEU A 86 -6.55 -2.20 -14.52
C LEU A 86 -7.81 -1.48 -14.09
N LEU A 87 -7.99 -1.26 -12.77
CA LEU A 87 -9.22 -0.70 -12.22
C LEU A 87 -8.96 0.03 -10.91
N ASP A 88 -9.53 1.23 -10.76
CA ASP A 88 -9.65 1.91 -9.48
C ASP A 88 -10.93 1.47 -8.76
N LEU A 89 -10.79 0.66 -7.72
CA LEU A 89 -11.91 0.17 -6.91
C LEU A 89 -12.59 1.27 -6.08
N LYS A 90 -11.99 2.46 -6.00
CA LYS A 90 -12.48 3.65 -5.25
C LYS A 90 -12.72 3.40 -3.76
N ILE A 91 -12.07 2.38 -3.21
CA ILE A 91 -12.07 2.02 -1.78
C ILE A 91 -10.78 2.48 -1.10
N GLY A 92 -10.76 2.49 0.23
CA GLY A 92 -9.56 2.81 1.01
C GLY A 92 -9.00 4.21 0.78
N LYS A 93 -9.82 5.20 0.39
CA LYS A 93 -9.37 6.57 0.11
C LYS A 93 -8.55 7.13 1.26
N CYS A 94 -7.38 7.68 0.93
CA CYS A 94 -6.48 8.36 1.85
C CYS A 94 -5.74 9.49 1.14
N LYS A 95 -4.95 10.25 1.89
CA LYS A 95 -4.06 11.27 1.36
C LYS A 95 -2.76 11.30 2.14
N PHE A 96 -1.66 11.61 1.47
CA PHE A 96 -0.42 11.97 2.14
C PHE A 96 -0.55 13.37 2.75
N ILE A 97 -0.01 13.53 3.94
CA ILE A 97 0.14 14.83 4.60
C ILE A 97 1.59 15.03 5.02
N VAL A 98 2.03 16.27 5.08
CA VAL A 98 3.27 16.66 5.74
C VAL A 98 2.89 17.22 7.11
N ALA A 99 3.50 16.69 8.14
CA ALA A 99 3.29 17.14 9.53
C ALA A 99 4.64 17.52 10.14
N SER A 100 4.64 18.50 11.02
CA SER A 100 5.80 18.92 11.83
C SER A 100 5.36 19.32 13.22
N LEU A 101 6.30 19.45 14.13
CA LEU A 101 6.03 20.08 15.43
C LEU A 101 5.63 21.56 15.21
N PRO A 102 4.77 22.13 16.07
CA PRO A 102 4.23 23.49 15.91
C PRO A 102 5.29 24.58 15.74
N GLU A 103 6.43 24.42 16.41
CA GLU A 103 7.56 25.34 16.37
C GLU A 103 8.37 25.29 15.06
N ASN A 104 8.17 24.25 14.24
CA ASN A 104 8.91 24.05 13.00
C ASN A 104 8.14 24.63 11.79
N GLN A 105 8.61 25.75 11.27
CA GLN A 105 8.10 26.35 10.04
C GLN A 105 8.76 25.72 8.82
N LEU A 106 8.37 24.49 8.49
CA LEU A 106 9.02 23.64 7.50
C LEU A 106 9.25 24.32 6.13
N PHE A 107 8.26 25.07 5.64
CA PHE A 107 8.32 25.66 4.29
C PHE A 107 9.08 27.00 4.22
N SER A 108 9.22 27.71 5.34
CA SER A 108 10.00 28.96 5.43
C SER A 108 11.44 28.73 5.88
N LYS A 109 11.76 27.56 6.41
CA LYS A 109 13.11 27.24 6.90
C LYS A 109 14.08 27.12 5.72
N VAL A 110 15.18 27.89 5.79
CA VAL A 110 16.37 27.72 4.94
C VAL A 110 17.32 26.79 5.66
N GLY A 111 17.74 25.71 5.02
CA GLY A 111 18.68 24.75 5.60
C GLY A 111 18.32 23.30 5.34
N HIS A 112 19.02 22.42 5.99
CA HIS A 112 18.88 20.98 5.84
C HIS A 112 17.60 20.48 6.51
N ILE A 113 16.67 19.94 5.71
CA ILE A 113 15.38 19.43 6.17
C ILE A 113 15.43 17.91 6.14
N LYS A 114 15.14 17.26 7.27
CA LYS A 114 15.02 15.80 7.36
C LYS A 114 13.55 15.40 7.42
N ILE A 115 13.18 14.42 6.61
CA ILE A 115 11.80 13.93 6.50
C ILE A 115 11.76 12.44 6.83
N GLY A 116 11.08 12.08 7.91
CA GLY A 116 10.78 10.69 8.25
C GLY A 116 9.55 10.20 7.51
N THR A 117 9.62 9.07 6.81
CA THR A 117 8.50 8.53 6.06
C THR A 117 8.64 7.04 5.75
N LYS A 118 7.50 6.36 5.62
CA LYS A 118 7.46 5.00 5.06
C LYS A 118 7.55 5.01 3.52
N TYR A 119 7.36 6.16 2.88
CA TYR A 119 7.22 6.33 1.44
C TYR A 119 8.29 7.30 0.87
N PRO A 120 9.58 6.88 0.84
CA PRO A 120 10.69 7.71 0.38
C PRO A 120 10.51 8.29 -1.02
N SER A 121 10.09 7.47 -2.00
CA SER A 121 9.94 7.90 -3.39
C SER A 121 8.84 8.95 -3.54
N VAL A 122 7.69 8.75 -2.89
CA VAL A 122 6.58 9.71 -2.87
C VAL A 122 7.01 11.02 -2.23
N ALA A 123 7.67 10.95 -1.07
CA ALA A 123 8.15 12.15 -0.37
C ALA A 123 9.17 12.92 -1.20
N LYS A 124 10.16 12.24 -1.78
CA LYS A 124 11.18 12.86 -2.64
C LYS A 124 10.55 13.58 -3.83
N LYS A 125 9.64 12.92 -4.55
CA LYS A 125 8.92 13.52 -5.70
C LYS A 125 8.13 14.77 -5.27
N TYR A 126 7.45 14.70 -4.11
CA TYR A 126 6.69 15.83 -3.58
C TYR A 126 7.59 17.04 -3.24
N PHE A 127 8.65 16.85 -2.47
CA PHE A 127 9.52 17.97 -2.06
C PHE A 127 10.29 18.56 -3.24
N LEU A 128 10.73 17.74 -4.18
CA LEU A 128 11.32 18.23 -5.44
C LEU A 128 10.34 19.10 -6.24
N SER A 129 9.07 18.72 -6.31
CA SER A 129 8.03 19.54 -6.97
C SER A 129 7.79 20.89 -6.28
N LYS A 130 8.19 21.04 -5.02
CA LYS A 130 8.16 22.29 -4.24
C LYS A 130 9.49 23.04 -4.25
N GLY A 131 10.46 22.60 -5.06
CA GLY A 131 11.80 23.19 -5.11
C GLY A 131 12.59 23.04 -3.83
N LYS A 132 12.29 21.99 -3.04
CA LYS A 132 12.97 21.69 -1.78
C LYS A 132 13.80 20.43 -1.93
N ASP A 133 15.10 20.54 -1.61
CA ASP A 133 15.96 19.38 -1.41
C ASP A 133 15.91 18.95 0.06
N VAL A 134 15.64 17.67 0.31
CA VAL A 134 15.43 17.14 1.64
C VAL A 134 16.15 15.79 1.83
N GLU A 135 16.64 15.57 3.04
CA GLU A 135 17.12 14.24 3.46
C GLU A 135 15.91 13.36 3.81
N ILE A 136 15.76 12.24 3.13
CA ILE A 136 14.69 11.29 3.41
C ILE A 136 15.22 10.16 4.31
N ILE A 137 14.53 9.98 5.45
CA ILE A 137 14.81 8.90 6.41
C ILE A 137 13.65 7.91 6.32
N LYS A 138 13.94 6.69 5.84
CA LYS A 138 12.93 5.65 5.77
C LYS A 138 12.61 5.09 7.16
N ILE A 139 11.33 5.04 7.50
CA ILE A 139 10.80 4.49 8.74
C ILE A 139 9.58 3.62 8.40
N ASP A 140 9.61 2.34 8.78
CA ASP A 140 8.55 1.39 8.40
C ASP A 140 7.29 1.48 9.26
N GLY A 141 7.39 2.05 10.46
CA GLY A 141 6.24 2.25 11.37
C GLY A 141 6.49 3.35 12.37
N SER A 142 5.43 3.78 13.08
CA SER A 142 5.50 4.81 14.14
C SER A 142 6.26 6.09 13.73
N VAL A 143 6.00 6.56 12.52
CA VAL A 143 6.67 7.73 11.93
C VAL A 143 6.49 8.98 12.81
N GLU A 144 5.39 9.08 13.54
CA GLU A 144 5.07 10.16 14.49
C GLU A 144 6.08 10.31 15.64
N LEU A 145 6.83 9.27 15.96
CA LEU A 145 7.87 9.34 16.98
C LEU A 145 9.14 10.05 16.50
N ALA A 146 9.39 10.03 15.20
CA ALA A 146 10.63 10.56 14.63
C ALA A 146 10.90 12.04 14.97
N PRO A 147 9.95 12.98 14.80
CA PRO A 147 10.15 14.37 15.20
C PRO A 147 10.23 14.53 16.72
N ILE A 148 9.49 13.75 17.51
CA ILE A 148 9.51 13.83 18.97
C ILE A 148 10.90 13.41 19.52
N LEU A 149 11.53 12.43 18.88
CA LEU A 149 12.86 11.95 19.24
C LEU A 149 14.00 12.74 18.57
N GLY A 150 13.70 13.80 17.81
CA GLY A 150 14.69 14.65 17.14
C GLY A 150 15.39 14.00 15.96
N LEU A 151 14.79 12.95 15.35
CA LEU A 151 15.36 12.30 14.18
C LEU A 151 15.12 13.11 12.91
N CYS A 152 13.99 13.79 12.81
CA CYS A 152 13.61 14.58 11.63
C CYS A 152 12.80 15.84 12.03
#